data_14930415c3b4b0fb9f1a710f60b71c30
#
_entry.id   14930415c3b4b0fb9f1a710f60b71c30
#
_cell.length_a   1.000
_cell.length_b   1.000
_cell.length_c   1.000
_cell.angle_alpha   90.00
_cell.angle_beta   90.00
_cell.angle_gamma   90.00
#
_symmetry.space_group_name_H-M   'P 1'
#
loop_
_entity.id
_entity.type
_entity.pdbx_description
1 polymer ?
#
loop_
_entity_poly.entity_id
_entity_poly.type
_entity_poly.pdbx_seq_one_letter_code
_entity_poly.pdbx_strand_id
1 'polypeptide(L)'
;MFKVIKKEGSARRGEFVTVHGTVQTPAFMNVATCGAIKGAVSALDLKNIKCQVQLCNTYHLHLRPGDEKVKQMGGLHKFTRWDGPILTDSGGFQVFSLAKLRNIKEEGVYFSSHIDGRKIFMGPEESMRIQSNLASTIAMAFDECVENPSPYDYTKNSVERTTRWLKRCVTEMKRLNSLDDTINKNQMLFGINQGGIYDDLRINHMKEIAELNLDGYAIGGLAVGEPAETMYHIIEQVEPFAPKDKIRYLMGVGTPVNILESVARGVDLFDCVMPSRNARHGQLFTWAGVRNINNAKYETDESPIDEHCDCPVCRNFSRAYIRHLLKSGEMLGMRLAVLHNLYFYNNLMEVIRTQLDNGTYMEFYEKYRNILGVRI
;
A
#
# COMPACT_ATOMS: atom_id res chain seq x y z
N MET A 1 1.36 11.72 14.45
CA MET A 1 0.16 11.64 15.33
C MET A 1 -1.08 11.57 14.45
N PHE A 2 -2.02 10.66 14.75
CA PHE A 2 -3.28 10.52 14.00
C PHE A 2 -4.44 11.15 14.76
N LYS A 3 -5.27 11.90 14.06
CA LYS A 3 -6.46 12.57 14.63
C LYS A 3 -7.67 12.25 13.75
N VAL A 4 -8.70 11.64 14.33
CA VAL A 4 -10.00 11.50 13.68
C VAL A 4 -10.76 12.83 13.78
N ILE A 5 -11.19 13.34 12.63
CA ILE A 5 -11.93 14.63 12.52
C ILE A 5 -13.43 14.36 12.52
N LYS A 6 -13.88 13.38 11.72
CA LYS A 6 -15.28 13.03 11.55
C LYS A 6 -15.46 11.53 11.36
N LYS A 7 -16.64 11.02 11.71
CA LYS A 7 -17.04 9.62 11.48
C LYS A 7 -18.42 9.55 10.87
N GLU A 8 -18.61 8.52 10.04
CA GLU A 8 -19.92 8.11 9.56
C GLU A 8 -19.98 6.57 9.65
N GLY A 9 -20.71 6.04 10.63
CA GLY A 9 -20.58 4.65 11.04
C GLY A 9 -19.17 4.33 11.52
N SER A 10 -18.53 3.30 10.96
CA SER A 10 -17.13 2.98 11.21
C SER A 10 -16.16 3.77 10.33
N ALA A 11 -16.62 4.36 9.22
CA ALA A 11 -15.78 5.15 8.33
C ALA A 11 -15.22 6.39 9.03
N ARG A 12 -13.93 6.67 8.80
CA ARG A 12 -13.19 7.71 9.51
C ARG A 12 -12.57 8.71 8.55
N ARG A 13 -12.83 10.00 8.77
CA ARG A 13 -12.11 11.14 8.20
C ARG A 13 -11.05 11.57 9.19
N GLY A 14 -9.79 11.60 8.81
CA GLY A 14 -8.71 11.94 9.74
C GLY A 14 -7.55 12.68 9.11
N GLU A 15 -6.62 13.08 9.96
CA GLU A 15 -5.32 13.66 9.62
C GLU A 15 -4.20 12.87 10.29
N PHE A 16 -3.20 12.52 9.51
CA PHE A 16 -2.01 11.84 9.99
C PHE A 16 -0.79 12.73 9.80
N VAL A 17 -0.32 13.32 10.90
CA VAL A 17 0.82 14.24 10.92
C VAL A 17 2.11 13.44 10.98
N THR A 18 3.02 13.70 10.05
CA THR A 18 4.36 13.12 9.96
C THR A 18 5.43 14.20 9.84
N VAL A 19 6.69 13.81 9.93
CA VAL A 19 7.84 14.74 9.73
C VAL A 19 7.98 15.22 8.28
N HIS A 20 7.31 14.56 7.32
CA HIS A 20 7.33 14.91 5.90
C HIS A 20 5.98 15.44 5.39
N GLY A 21 5.14 15.92 6.29
CA GLY A 21 3.83 16.51 5.96
C GLY A 21 2.66 15.75 6.55
N THR A 22 1.48 16.31 6.37
CA THR A 22 0.21 15.77 6.88
C THR A 22 -0.52 15.02 5.78
N VAL A 23 -0.92 13.78 6.06
CA VAL A 23 -1.73 12.94 5.18
C VAL A 23 -3.20 13.09 5.56
N GLN A 24 -4.03 13.48 4.61
CA GLN A 24 -5.48 13.49 4.76
C GLN A 24 -6.02 12.09 4.51
N THR A 25 -6.72 11.51 5.48
CA THR A 25 -7.25 10.14 5.36
C THR A 25 -8.77 10.10 5.18
N PRO A 26 -9.32 9.08 4.50
CA PRO A 26 -8.63 7.95 3.86
C PRO A 26 -7.69 8.35 2.73
N ALA A 27 -6.60 7.56 2.53
CA ALA A 27 -5.62 7.84 1.49
C ALA A 27 -5.11 6.54 0.82
N PHE A 28 -4.72 6.65 -0.45
CA PHE A 28 -4.09 5.58 -1.21
C PHE A 28 -2.60 5.88 -1.41
N MET A 29 -1.74 4.93 -1.06
CA MET A 29 -0.30 5.03 -1.23
C MET A 29 0.10 4.49 -2.60
N ASN A 30 0.71 5.34 -3.42
CA ASN A 30 1.14 4.94 -4.75
C ASN A 30 2.44 4.12 -4.69
N VAL A 31 2.39 2.88 -5.21
CA VAL A 31 3.50 1.92 -5.08
C VAL A 31 4.62 2.21 -6.05
N ALA A 32 5.72 2.75 -5.53
CA ALA A 32 6.95 3.08 -6.22
C ALA A 32 8.07 2.10 -5.86
N THR A 33 7.95 0.87 -6.27
CA THR A 33 8.76 -0.29 -5.90
C THR A 33 10.25 0.02 -5.63
N CYS A 34 10.93 0.65 -6.60
CA CYS A 34 12.35 1.03 -6.50
C CYS A 34 12.54 2.55 -6.46
N GLY A 35 11.64 3.30 -5.83
CA GLY A 35 11.65 4.76 -5.81
C GLY A 35 11.04 5.41 -7.06
N ALA A 36 10.45 4.62 -7.96
CA ALA A 36 9.70 5.08 -9.12
C ALA A 36 8.58 4.09 -9.42
N ILE A 37 7.47 4.58 -9.98
CA ILE A 37 6.34 3.70 -10.33
C ILE A 37 6.58 3.07 -11.70
N LYS A 38 6.38 1.76 -11.80
CA LYS A 38 6.45 1.04 -13.07
C LYS A 38 5.44 1.62 -14.07
N GLY A 39 5.92 2.07 -15.22
CA GLY A 39 5.17 2.85 -16.20
C GLY A 39 5.73 4.26 -16.35
N ALA A 40 7.00 4.47 -15.95
CA ALA A 40 7.77 5.70 -16.12
C ALA A 40 7.12 6.93 -15.42
N VAL A 41 6.61 6.75 -14.21
CA VAL A 41 6.04 7.83 -13.39
C VAL A 41 7.03 8.18 -12.27
N SER A 42 7.46 9.43 -12.27
CA SER A 42 8.42 10.01 -11.33
C SER A 42 7.74 10.67 -10.14
N ALA A 43 8.54 11.09 -9.16
CA ALA A 43 8.07 11.90 -8.03
C ALA A 43 7.44 13.24 -8.48
N LEU A 44 7.93 13.82 -9.58
CA LEU A 44 7.35 15.05 -10.15
C LEU A 44 5.94 14.82 -10.71
N ASP A 45 5.73 13.68 -11.37
CA ASP A 45 4.41 13.29 -11.86
C ASP A 45 3.43 13.07 -10.71
N LEU A 46 3.90 12.45 -9.62
CA LEU A 46 3.07 12.16 -8.44
C LEU A 46 2.48 13.41 -7.80
N LYS A 47 3.21 14.53 -7.80
CA LYS A 47 2.70 15.83 -7.32
C LYS A 47 1.50 16.30 -8.14
N ASN A 48 1.52 16.06 -9.46
CA ASN A 48 0.45 16.48 -10.37
C ASN A 48 -0.79 15.58 -10.35
N ILE A 49 -0.69 14.39 -9.71
CA ILE A 49 -1.80 13.42 -9.64
C ILE A 49 -2.32 13.24 -8.21
N LYS A 50 -2.22 14.26 -7.37
CA LYS A 50 -2.76 14.30 -6.00
C LYS A 50 -2.24 13.19 -5.06
N CYS A 51 -1.05 12.64 -5.32
CA CYS A 51 -0.43 11.66 -4.45
C CYS A 51 -0.05 12.31 -3.12
N GLN A 52 -0.40 11.67 -1.99
CA GLN A 52 -0.02 12.13 -0.67
C GLN A 52 1.11 11.30 -0.05
N VAL A 53 1.12 10.00 -0.32
CA VAL A 53 2.09 9.05 0.25
C VAL A 53 2.61 8.14 -0.85
N GLN A 54 3.92 7.96 -0.88
CA GLN A 54 4.59 6.99 -1.73
C GLN A 54 4.94 5.74 -0.92
N LEU A 55 4.73 4.55 -1.48
CA LEU A 55 5.21 3.30 -0.89
C LEU A 55 6.41 2.78 -1.69
N CYS A 56 7.51 2.45 -1.00
CA CYS A 56 8.70 1.84 -1.60
C CYS A 56 8.98 0.47 -0.98
N ASN A 57 9.54 -0.45 -1.78
CA ASN A 57 9.79 -1.81 -1.32
C ASN A 57 11.20 -1.97 -0.77
N THR A 58 11.31 -2.30 0.50
CA THR A 58 12.55 -2.54 1.24
C THR A 58 13.42 -3.60 0.58
N TYR A 59 12.84 -4.75 0.24
CA TYR A 59 13.55 -5.85 -0.41
C TYR A 59 14.20 -5.43 -1.74
N HIS A 60 13.43 -4.78 -2.62
CA HIS A 60 13.95 -4.38 -3.92
C HIS A 60 15.05 -3.32 -3.83
N LEU A 61 14.89 -2.35 -2.94
CA LEU A 61 15.87 -1.29 -2.72
C LEU A 61 17.13 -1.78 -2.02
N HIS A 62 17.02 -2.76 -1.11
CA HIS A 62 18.16 -3.43 -0.50
C HIS A 62 18.99 -4.20 -1.54
N LEU A 63 18.35 -4.91 -2.46
CA LEU A 63 19.05 -5.62 -3.52
C LEU A 63 19.69 -4.68 -4.54
N ARG A 64 18.97 -3.62 -4.92
CA ARG A 64 19.42 -2.65 -5.93
C ARG A 64 18.73 -1.30 -5.76
N PRO A 65 19.47 -0.22 -5.52
CA PRO A 65 20.94 -0.08 -5.60
C PRO A 65 21.70 -0.55 -4.34
N GLY A 66 21.01 -0.88 -3.27
CA GLY A 66 21.51 -1.14 -1.92
C GLY A 66 21.15 0.00 -0.97
N ASP A 67 20.63 -0.33 0.21
CA ASP A 67 20.17 0.63 1.21
C ASP A 67 21.28 1.55 1.73
N GLU A 68 22.51 1.02 1.86
CA GLU A 68 23.68 1.82 2.26
C GLU A 68 24.01 2.92 1.25
N LYS A 69 23.88 2.65 -0.05
CA LYS A 69 24.06 3.67 -1.10
C LYS A 69 22.97 4.72 -1.02
N VAL A 70 21.73 4.33 -0.76
CA VAL A 70 20.62 5.26 -0.56
C VAL A 70 20.88 6.13 0.67
N LYS A 71 21.37 5.55 1.78
CA LYS A 71 21.83 6.31 2.97
C LYS A 71 22.89 7.35 2.61
N GLN A 72 23.94 6.96 1.88
CA GLN A 72 24.99 7.86 1.42
C GLN A 72 24.46 9.02 0.57
N MET A 73 23.37 8.78 -0.20
CA MET A 73 22.70 9.81 -0.99
C MET A 73 21.69 10.66 -0.18
N GLY A 74 21.58 10.44 1.14
CA GLY A 74 20.73 11.20 2.05
C GLY A 74 19.30 10.67 2.19
N GLY A 75 19.09 9.38 1.95
CA GLY A 75 17.80 8.68 2.08
C GLY A 75 16.91 8.81 0.85
N LEU A 76 15.78 8.09 0.87
CA LEU A 76 14.85 7.99 -0.28
C LEU A 76 14.31 9.35 -0.71
N HIS A 77 13.95 10.23 0.21
CA HIS A 77 13.40 11.54 -0.11
C HIS A 77 14.37 12.36 -1.00
N LYS A 78 15.63 12.42 -0.62
CA LYS A 78 16.65 13.11 -1.40
C LYS A 78 16.99 12.36 -2.70
N PHE A 79 17.03 11.04 -2.65
CA PHE A 79 17.37 10.19 -3.78
C PHE A 79 16.30 10.24 -4.88
N THR A 80 15.02 10.23 -4.52
CA THR A 80 13.89 10.22 -5.48
C THR A 80 13.32 11.59 -5.79
N ARG A 81 13.73 12.64 -5.03
CA ARG A 81 13.14 13.99 -5.10
C ARG A 81 11.65 14.05 -4.72
N TRP A 82 11.22 13.14 -3.87
CA TRP A 82 9.90 13.16 -3.26
C TRP A 82 9.99 13.76 -1.86
N ASP A 83 9.20 14.79 -1.59
CA ASP A 83 9.20 15.55 -0.34
C ASP A 83 8.05 15.17 0.62
N GLY A 84 7.06 14.44 0.13
CA GLY A 84 5.97 13.91 0.95
C GLY A 84 6.33 12.64 1.73
N PRO A 85 5.43 12.12 2.56
CA PRO A 85 5.65 10.89 3.31
C PRO A 85 5.95 9.69 2.40
N ILE A 86 6.90 8.84 2.85
CA ILE A 86 7.22 7.55 2.24
C ILE A 86 7.00 6.46 3.29
N LEU A 87 6.24 5.44 2.94
CA LEU A 87 6.19 4.18 3.68
C LEU A 87 7.11 3.17 3.01
N THR A 88 7.94 2.47 3.79
CA THR A 88 8.65 1.28 3.32
C THR A 88 8.01 0.03 3.90
N ASP A 89 7.74 -0.97 3.04
CA ASP A 89 7.28 -2.29 3.50
C ASP A 89 8.36 -3.01 4.32
N SER A 90 7.99 -4.11 4.99
CA SER A 90 8.92 -4.89 5.79
C SER A 90 9.97 -5.65 4.97
N GLY A 91 9.73 -5.85 3.67
CA GLY A 91 10.45 -6.79 2.82
C GLY A 91 9.98 -8.26 3.00
N GLY A 92 9.22 -8.57 4.03
CA GLY A 92 8.77 -9.92 4.36
C GLY A 92 7.94 -10.54 3.24
N PHE A 93 6.91 -9.85 2.74
CA PHE A 93 6.05 -10.38 1.68
C PHE A 93 6.83 -10.77 0.41
N GLN A 94 7.82 -9.98 -0.02
CA GLN A 94 8.64 -10.30 -1.19
C GLN A 94 9.53 -11.51 -0.94
N VAL A 95 10.06 -11.66 0.27
CA VAL A 95 10.78 -12.87 0.69
C VAL A 95 9.86 -14.09 0.63
N PHE A 96 8.60 -13.95 1.06
CA PHE A 96 7.62 -15.04 1.02
C PHE A 96 7.11 -15.34 -0.39
N SER A 97 6.88 -14.36 -1.24
CA SER A 97 6.28 -14.53 -2.57
C SER A 97 7.28 -14.87 -3.67
N LEU A 98 8.54 -14.40 -3.58
CA LEU A 98 9.55 -14.55 -4.63
C LEU A 98 10.57 -15.68 -4.37
N ALA A 99 10.73 -16.09 -3.12
CA ALA A 99 11.71 -17.12 -2.77
C ALA A 99 11.07 -18.52 -2.78
N LYS A 100 11.30 -19.26 -3.85
CA LYS A 100 10.87 -20.68 -3.97
C LYS A 100 11.51 -21.60 -2.91
N LEU A 101 12.70 -21.24 -2.39
CA LEU A 101 13.43 -21.95 -1.33
C LEU A 101 13.69 -20.97 -0.19
N ARG A 102 12.76 -20.91 0.75
CA ARG A 102 12.87 -20.13 1.97
C ARG A 102 12.98 -21.05 3.18
N ASN A 103 13.84 -20.70 4.12
CA ASN A 103 13.94 -21.37 5.41
C ASN A 103 13.62 -20.35 6.49
N ILE A 104 12.42 -20.49 7.07
CA ILE A 104 11.91 -19.61 8.13
C ILE A 104 12.37 -20.21 9.46
N LYS A 105 13.05 -19.39 10.25
CA LYS A 105 13.50 -19.72 11.59
C LYS A 105 13.07 -18.64 12.57
N GLU A 106 13.32 -18.84 13.85
CA GLU A 106 13.01 -17.86 14.89
C GLU A 106 13.83 -16.57 14.73
N GLU A 107 15.08 -16.68 14.30
CA GLU A 107 15.96 -15.53 14.07
C GLU A 107 15.54 -14.68 12.86
N GLY A 108 14.94 -15.29 11.83
CA GLY A 108 14.55 -14.63 10.57
C GLY A 108 14.43 -15.62 9.42
N VAL A 109 14.59 -15.14 8.19
CA VAL A 109 14.41 -15.93 6.96
C VAL A 109 15.69 -15.93 6.13
N TYR A 110 16.12 -17.13 5.73
CA TYR A 110 17.18 -17.35 4.75
C TYR A 110 16.57 -17.61 3.38
N PHE A 111 17.03 -16.90 2.37
CA PHE A 111 16.52 -17.03 1.00
C PHE A 111 17.60 -16.68 -0.03
N SER A 112 17.28 -16.91 -1.31
CA SER A 112 18.17 -16.53 -2.41
C SER A 112 17.63 -15.35 -3.18
N SER A 113 18.49 -14.38 -3.50
CA SER A 113 18.16 -13.24 -4.35
C SER A 113 17.68 -13.71 -5.72
N HIS A 114 16.56 -13.17 -6.18
CA HIS A 114 16.03 -13.44 -7.52
C HIS A 114 16.85 -12.78 -8.65
N ILE A 115 17.79 -11.88 -8.30
CA ILE A 115 18.61 -11.17 -9.27
C ILE A 115 19.88 -11.96 -9.63
N ASP A 116 20.57 -12.46 -8.61
CA ASP A 116 21.91 -13.04 -8.73
C ASP A 116 22.10 -14.39 -7.98
N GLY A 117 21.04 -14.87 -7.33
CA GLY A 117 21.03 -16.13 -6.61
C GLY A 117 21.82 -16.14 -5.28
N ARG A 118 22.45 -15.02 -4.87
CA ARG A 118 23.19 -14.96 -3.61
C ARG A 118 22.28 -15.24 -2.42
N LYS A 119 22.82 -15.90 -1.40
CA LYS A 119 22.11 -16.15 -0.14
C LYS A 119 22.02 -14.88 0.69
N ILE A 120 20.84 -14.60 1.19
CA ILE A 120 20.51 -13.42 2.00
C ILE A 120 19.81 -13.91 3.27
N PHE A 121 20.14 -13.29 4.37
CA PHE A 121 19.40 -13.36 5.62
C PHE A 121 18.62 -12.04 5.81
N MET A 122 17.38 -12.13 6.24
CA MET A 122 16.56 -11.01 6.65
C MET A 122 15.74 -11.39 7.88
N GLY A 123 15.95 -10.67 8.95
CA GLY A 123 15.19 -10.77 10.18
C GLY A 123 14.69 -9.40 10.62
N PRO A 124 14.08 -9.29 11.79
CA PRO A 124 13.56 -8.02 12.32
C PRO A 124 14.61 -6.92 12.35
N GLU A 125 15.79 -7.19 12.86
CA GLU A 125 16.86 -6.19 12.98
C GLU A 125 17.39 -5.74 11.62
N GLU A 126 17.58 -6.70 10.68
CA GLU A 126 18.01 -6.37 9.31
C GLU A 126 16.99 -5.53 8.59
N SER A 127 15.70 -5.89 8.69
CA SER A 127 14.61 -5.12 8.08
C SER A 127 14.57 -3.69 8.63
N MET A 128 14.65 -3.52 9.95
CA MET A 128 14.65 -2.19 10.57
C MET A 128 15.88 -1.38 10.16
N ARG A 129 17.09 -2.00 10.13
CA ARG A 129 18.31 -1.34 9.69
C ARG A 129 18.23 -0.88 8.23
N ILE A 130 17.71 -1.72 7.34
CA ILE A 130 17.53 -1.37 5.93
C ILE A 130 16.56 -0.20 5.80
N GLN A 131 15.41 -0.23 6.47
CA GLN A 131 14.42 0.85 6.41
C GLN A 131 14.93 2.15 7.05
N SER A 132 15.75 2.08 8.10
CA SER A 132 16.46 3.23 8.68
C SER A 132 17.45 3.84 7.69
N ASN A 133 18.22 3.04 6.96
CA ASN A 133 19.13 3.50 5.90
C ASN A 133 18.37 4.14 4.74
N LEU A 134 17.21 3.61 4.38
CA LEU A 134 16.30 4.19 3.39
C LEU A 134 15.69 5.51 3.88
N ALA A 135 15.67 5.76 5.19
CA ALA A 135 15.14 6.95 5.86
C ALA A 135 13.67 7.25 5.50
N SER A 136 12.84 6.22 5.38
CA SER A 136 11.42 6.40 5.15
C SER A 136 10.74 7.14 6.31
N THR A 137 9.55 7.69 6.07
CA THR A 137 8.73 8.31 7.11
C THR A 137 8.14 7.26 8.03
N ILE A 138 7.67 6.15 7.43
CA ILE A 138 7.01 5.05 8.10
C ILE A 138 7.70 3.75 7.69
N ALA A 139 8.11 2.96 8.68
CA ALA A 139 8.61 1.61 8.50
C ALA A 139 7.57 0.58 8.93
N MET A 140 7.47 -0.52 8.19
CA MET A 140 6.64 -1.66 8.57
C MET A 140 7.46 -2.66 9.38
N ALA A 141 6.89 -3.21 10.44
CA ALA A 141 7.52 -4.29 11.19
C ALA A 141 7.69 -5.54 10.31
N PHE A 142 8.77 -6.29 10.55
CA PHE A 142 8.99 -7.55 9.85
C PHE A 142 8.01 -8.61 10.35
N ASP A 143 7.32 -9.28 9.44
CA ASP A 143 6.22 -10.21 9.71
C ASP A 143 6.31 -11.48 8.86
N GLU A 144 5.55 -12.48 9.24
CA GLU A 144 5.33 -13.67 8.42
C GLU A 144 3.91 -13.66 7.84
N CYS A 145 3.82 -13.49 6.52
CA CYS A 145 2.56 -13.64 5.79
C CYS A 145 2.37 -15.12 5.40
N VAL A 146 1.32 -15.76 5.90
CA VAL A 146 0.98 -17.15 5.53
C VAL A 146 0.24 -17.21 4.21
N GLU A 147 0.33 -18.34 3.53
CA GLU A 147 -0.45 -18.63 2.32
C GLU A 147 -1.95 -18.83 2.67
N ASN A 148 -2.83 -18.62 1.71
CA ASN A 148 -4.25 -18.93 1.87
C ASN A 148 -4.66 -20.03 0.85
N PRO A 149 -5.21 -21.17 1.30
CA PRO A 149 -5.47 -21.54 2.70
C PRO A 149 -4.20 -21.97 3.44
N SER A 150 -4.17 -21.79 4.76
CA SER A 150 -3.11 -22.25 5.66
C SER A 150 -3.74 -22.99 6.86
N PRO A 151 -3.12 -24.10 7.35
CA PRO A 151 -3.62 -24.81 8.53
C PRO A 151 -3.64 -23.92 9.78
N TYR A 152 -4.63 -24.11 10.64
CA TYR A 152 -4.79 -23.32 11.86
C TYR A 152 -3.55 -23.31 12.75
N ASP A 153 -3.00 -24.49 13.08
CA ASP A 153 -1.83 -24.61 13.96
C ASP A 153 -0.59 -23.92 13.38
N TYR A 154 -0.38 -24.03 12.06
CA TYR A 154 0.71 -23.31 11.41
C TYR A 154 0.48 -21.78 11.48
N THR A 155 -0.73 -21.33 11.19
CA THR A 155 -1.10 -19.91 11.25
C THR A 155 -0.92 -19.36 12.67
N LYS A 156 -1.33 -20.11 13.69
CA LYS A 156 -1.12 -19.76 15.11
C LYS A 156 0.36 -19.57 15.43
N ASN A 157 1.19 -20.55 15.08
CA ASN A 157 2.64 -20.47 15.31
C ASN A 157 3.30 -19.29 14.56
N SER A 158 2.82 -18.99 13.35
CA SER A 158 3.26 -17.84 12.56
C SER A 158 2.87 -16.50 13.21
N VAL A 159 1.67 -16.39 13.75
CA VAL A 159 1.20 -15.22 14.51
C VAL A 159 2.08 -14.99 15.75
N GLU A 160 2.33 -16.03 16.55
CA GLU A 160 3.17 -15.94 17.73
C GLU A 160 4.61 -15.51 17.38
N ARG A 161 5.17 -16.03 16.27
CA ARG A 161 6.49 -15.62 15.74
C ARG A 161 6.45 -14.15 15.31
N THR A 162 5.42 -13.73 14.57
CA THR A 162 5.24 -12.34 14.14
C THR A 162 5.20 -11.39 15.33
N THR A 163 4.53 -11.74 16.42
CA THR A 163 4.54 -10.93 17.65
C THR A 163 5.95 -10.82 18.25
N ARG A 164 6.70 -11.93 18.33
CA ARG A 164 8.08 -11.89 18.85
C ARG A 164 8.99 -11.03 17.95
N TRP A 165 8.85 -11.15 16.65
CA TRP A 165 9.56 -10.34 15.66
C TRP A 165 9.19 -8.86 15.78
N LEU A 166 7.92 -8.52 15.99
CA LEU A 166 7.48 -7.15 16.22
C LEU A 166 8.16 -6.54 17.45
N LYS A 167 8.24 -7.27 18.57
CA LYS A 167 8.94 -6.80 19.79
C LYS A 167 10.42 -6.51 19.53
N ARG A 168 11.09 -7.32 18.69
CA ARG A 168 12.46 -7.10 18.24
C ARG A 168 12.55 -5.86 17.33
N CYS A 169 11.61 -5.68 16.39
CA CYS A 169 11.52 -4.47 15.55
C CYS A 169 11.39 -3.19 16.39
N VAL A 170 10.52 -3.21 17.42
CA VAL A 170 10.35 -2.06 18.35
C VAL A 170 11.66 -1.70 19.05
N THR A 171 12.37 -2.71 19.55
CA THR A 171 13.65 -2.52 20.24
C THR A 171 14.71 -1.94 19.30
N GLU A 172 14.84 -2.54 18.11
CA GLU A 172 15.83 -2.10 17.13
C GLU A 172 15.52 -0.71 16.55
N MET A 173 14.23 -0.40 16.28
CA MET A 173 13.82 0.93 15.84
C MET A 173 14.21 2.01 16.85
N LYS A 174 13.97 1.78 18.15
CA LYS A 174 14.36 2.72 19.20
C LYS A 174 15.88 2.94 19.21
N ARG A 175 16.64 1.83 19.08
CA ARG A 175 18.11 1.90 19.02
C ARG A 175 18.57 2.71 17.81
N LEU A 176 18.05 2.39 16.61
CA LEU A 176 18.42 3.09 15.37
C LEU A 176 18.07 4.58 15.42
N ASN A 177 16.88 4.93 15.90
CA ASN A 177 16.45 6.34 16.00
C ASN A 177 17.30 7.15 17.00
N SER A 178 18.05 6.50 17.90
CA SER A 178 18.97 7.17 18.85
C SER A 178 20.39 7.41 18.30
N LEU A 179 20.76 6.79 17.17
CA LEU A 179 22.11 6.92 16.60
C LEU A 179 22.33 8.29 15.96
N ASP A 180 23.56 8.80 16.03
CA ASP A 180 23.89 10.13 15.49
C ASP A 180 23.84 10.18 13.96
N ASP A 181 24.18 9.09 13.30
CA ASP A 181 24.21 8.96 11.83
C ASP A 181 22.88 8.56 11.20
N THR A 182 21.81 8.42 12.00
CA THR A 182 20.46 8.16 11.49
C THR A 182 19.87 9.40 10.83
N ILE A 183 19.47 9.27 9.57
CA ILE A 183 18.93 10.37 8.76
C ILE A 183 17.57 10.82 9.30
N ASN A 184 16.63 9.87 9.51
CA ASN A 184 15.32 10.15 10.07
C ASN A 184 15.18 9.57 11.48
N LYS A 185 15.51 10.36 12.49
CA LYS A 185 15.41 9.97 13.92
C LYS A 185 13.96 9.87 14.43
N ASN A 186 12.99 10.30 13.63
CA ASN A 186 11.56 10.25 13.94
C ASN A 186 10.83 9.27 13.03
N GLN A 187 11.51 8.23 12.54
CA GLN A 187 10.89 7.19 11.72
C GLN A 187 9.84 6.45 12.55
N MET A 188 8.61 6.39 12.03
CA MET A 188 7.46 5.75 12.66
C MET A 188 7.47 4.25 12.39
N LEU A 189 6.92 3.46 13.32
CA LEU A 189 6.78 2.00 13.17
C LEU A 189 5.32 1.59 13.16
N PHE A 190 4.91 0.85 12.13
CA PHE A 190 3.60 0.21 12.05
C PHE A 190 3.73 -1.29 12.32
N GLY A 191 2.88 -1.81 13.21
CA GLY A 191 2.72 -3.25 13.43
C GLY A 191 1.74 -3.85 12.43
N ILE A 192 1.87 -5.16 12.19
CA ILE A 192 1.04 -5.88 11.22
C ILE A 192 0.24 -6.96 11.94
N ASN A 193 -1.08 -6.86 11.90
CA ASN A 193 -1.99 -7.91 12.34
C ASN A 193 -2.00 -9.04 11.32
N GLN A 194 -1.71 -10.26 11.77
CA GLN A 194 -1.75 -11.51 11.02
C GLN A 194 -2.75 -12.48 11.66
N GLY A 195 -3.05 -13.61 11.02
CA GLY A 195 -3.96 -14.64 11.53
C GLY A 195 -4.74 -15.38 10.45
N GLY A 196 -4.34 -15.22 9.17
CA GLY A 196 -5.04 -15.82 8.04
C GLY A 196 -6.51 -15.39 8.01
N ILE A 197 -7.41 -16.36 7.89
CA ILE A 197 -8.88 -16.16 7.89
C ILE A 197 -9.53 -16.60 9.23
N TYR A 198 -8.74 -16.74 10.30
CA TYR A 198 -9.21 -17.24 11.61
C TYR A 198 -9.49 -16.06 12.55
N ASP A 199 -10.75 -15.86 12.91
CA ASP A 199 -11.23 -14.72 13.69
C ASP A 199 -10.54 -14.62 15.05
N ASP A 200 -10.43 -15.72 15.77
CA ASP A 200 -9.82 -15.78 17.10
C ASP A 200 -8.33 -15.39 17.06
N LEU A 201 -7.58 -15.89 16.07
CA LEU A 201 -6.17 -15.53 15.87
C LEU A 201 -6.03 -14.04 15.52
N ARG A 202 -6.88 -13.53 14.64
CA ARG A 202 -6.90 -12.11 14.24
C ARG A 202 -7.19 -11.18 15.43
N ILE A 203 -8.24 -11.50 16.19
CA ILE A 203 -8.68 -10.72 17.35
C ILE A 203 -7.59 -10.73 18.43
N ASN A 204 -7.10 -11.91 18.80
CA ASN A 204 -6.09 -12.06 19.84
C ASN A 204 -4.78 -11.34 19.46
N HIS A 205 -4.34 -11.50 18.22
CA HIS A 205 -3.13 -10.83 17.73
C HIS A 205 -3.29 -9.30 17.72
N MET A 206 -4.48 -8.77 17.29
CA MET A 206 -4.69 -7.32 17.35
C MET A 206 -4.62 -6.78 18.77
N LYS A 207 -5.24 -7.49 19.75
CA LYS A 207 -5.16 -7.11 21.17
C LYS A 207 -3.71 -7.09 21.66
N GLU A 208 -2.93 -8.14 21.32
CA GLU A 208 -1.53 -8.25 21.76
C GLU A 208 -0.64 -7.13 21.18
N ILE A 209 -0.75 -6.86 19.88
CA ILE A 209 0.08 -5.82 19.26
C ILE A 209 -0.38 -4.40 19.65
N ALA A 210 -1.65 -4.19 19.99
CA ALA A 210 -2.17 -2.91 20.46
C ALA A 210 -1.50 -2.46 21.77
N GLU A 211 -1.12 -3.40 22.65
CA GLU A 211 -0.41 -3.11 23.90
C GLU A 211 0.98 -2.47 23.69
N LEU A 212 1.57 -2.63 22.51
CA LEU A 212 2.89 -2.06 22.16
C LEU A 212 2.84 -0.56 21.86
N ASN A 213 1.65 0.03 21.75
CA ASN A 213 1.41 1.47 21.50
C ASN A 213 2.22 2.02 20.32
N LEU A 214 2.09 1.40 19.15
CA LEU A 214 2.79 1.77 17.93
C LEU A 214 2.20 3.03 17.28
N ASP A 215 2.87 3.56 16.25
CA ASP A 215 2.39 4.74 15.50
C ASP A 215 1.18 4.44 14.61
N GLY A 216 1.03 3.19 14.16
CA GLY A 216 -0.10 2.71 13.38
C GLY A 216 -0.18 1.18 13.32
N TYR A 217 -1.29 0.68 12.82
CA TYR A 217 -1.56 -0.75 12.73
C TYR A 217 -2.05 -1.12 11.35
N ALA A 218 -1.40 -2.12 10.76
CA ALA A 218 -1.80 -2.68 9.49
C ALA A 218 -2.54 -4.01 9.66
N ILE A 219 -3.43 -4.32 8.74
CA ILE A 219 -4.05 -5.64 8.57
C ILE A 219 -3.38 -6.25 7.34
N GLY A 220 -2.54 -7.25 7.57
CA GLY A 220 -1.80 -7.96 6.53
C GLY A 220 -2.36 -9.35 6.26
N GLY A 221 -1.81 -10.04 5.25
CA GLY A 221 -2.17 -11.43 4.92
C GLY A 221 -3.60 -11.61 4.45
N LEU A 222 -4.20 -10.56 3.86
CA LEU A 222 -5.47 -10.58 3.14
C LEU A 222 -5.24 -10.20 1.67
N ALA A 223 -6.25 -10.40 0.81
CA ALA A 223 -6.15 -10.29 -0.65
C ALA A 223 -5.07 -11.22 -1.26
N VAL A 224 -4.90 -12.40 -0.67
CA VAL A 224 -3.95 -13.44 -1.09
C VAL A 224 -4.64 -14.71 -1.61
N GLY A 225 -5.92 -14.60 -1.99
CA GLY A 225 -6.70 -15.68 -2.60
C GLY A 225 -8.04 -16.00 -1.95
N GLU A 226 -8.35 -15.40 -0.81
CA GLU A 226 -9.66 -15.51 -0.18
C GLU A 226 -10.72 -14.67 -0.94
N PRO A 227 -12.02 -15.02 -0.81
CA PRO A 227 -13.12 -14.19 -1.28
C PRO A 227 -13.12 -12.81 -0.61
N ALA A 228 -13.57 -11.77 -1.31
CA ALA A 228 -13.62 -10.41 -0.80
C ALA A 228 -14.47 -10.30 0.49
N GLU A 229 -15.56 -11.06 0.56
CA GLU A 229 -16.45 -11.12 1.73
C GLU A 229 -15.72 -11.61 2.98
N THR A 230 -14.80 -12.58 2.83
CA THR A 230 -13.95 -13.06 3.93
C THR A 230 -13.02 -11.96 4.42
N MET A 231 -12.41 -11.21 3.50
CA MET A 231 -11.59 -10.05 3.84
C MET A 231 -12.40 -9.00 4.61
N TYR A 232 -13.60 -8.66 4.15
CA TYR A 232 -14.48 -7.69 4.81
C TYR A 232 -14.89 -8.15 6.21
N HIS A 233 -15.24 -9.43 6.35
CA HIS A 233 -15.54 -10.04 7.65
C HIS A 233 -14.36 -9.91 8.62
N ILE A 234 -13.15 -10.25 8.21
CA ILE A 234 -11.95 -10.13 9.06
C ILE A 234 -11.71 -8.67 9.50
N ILE A 235 -11.90 -7.69 8.61
CA ILE A 235 -11.77 -6.27 8.98
C ILE A 235 -12.78 -5.91 10.07
N GLU A 236 -14.04 -6.36 9.95
CA GLU A 236 -15.10 -6.14 10.94
C GLU A 236 -14.77 -6.79 12.30
N GLN A 237 -14.18 -8.00 12.30
CA GLN A 237 -13.78 -8.68 13.52
C GLN A 237 -12.62 -7.98 14.25
N VAL A 238 -11.69 -7.39 13.50
CA VAL A 238 -10.47 -6.76 14.04
C VAL A 238 -10.71 -5.29 14.46
N GLU A 239 -11.60 -4.59 13.76
CA GLU A 239 -11.85 -3.15 13.95
C GLU A 239 -12.13 -2.74 15.41
N PRO A 240 -12.95 -3.46 16.19
CA PRO A 240 -13.26 -3.09 17.57
C PRO A 240 -12.05 -3.08 18.51
N PHE A 241 -11.03 -3.88 18.19
CA PHE A 241 -9.82 -4.06 19.00
C PHE A 241 -8.64 -3.22 18.52
N ALA A 242 -8.72 -2.65 17.33
CA ALA A 242 -7.72 -1.72 16.83
C ALA A 242 -7.79 -0.38 17.59
N PRO A 243 -6.66 0.20 18.06
CA PRO A 243 -6.64 1.47 18.76
C PRO A 243 -7.37 2.58 17.98
N LYS A 244 -8.24 3.31 18.66
CA LYS A 244 -9.14 4.31 18.04
C LYS A 244 -8.39 5.57 17.59
N ASP A 245 -7.31 5.92 18.27
CA ASP A 245 -6.45 7.08 18.05
C ASP A 245 -5.26 6.80 17.13
N LYS A 246 -5.21 5.61 16.54
CA LYS A 246 -4.16 5.18 15.61
C LYS A 246 -4.71 4.98 14.21
N ILE A 247 -3.82 5.18 13.22
CA ILE A 247 -4.13 4.96 11.82
C ILE A 247 -4.18 3.47 11.50
N ARG A 248 -5.10 3.07 10.62
CA ARG A 248 -5.33 1.70 10.19
C ARG A 248 -5.04 1.54 8.71
N TYR A 249 -4.20 0.59 8.38
CA TYR A 249 -3.73 0.34 7.04
C TYR A 249 -4.11 -1.08 6.59
N LEU A 250 -4.83 -1.20 5.48
CA LEU A 250 -5.13 -2.49 4.84
C LEU A 250 -4.13 -2.71 3.70
N MET A 251 -3.26 -3.71 3.86
CA MET A 251 -2.13 -3.95 2.97
C MET A 251 -2.55 -4.64 1.67
N GLY A 252 -2.02 -4.16 0.54
CA GLY A 252 -2.17 -4.79 -0.77
C GLY A 252 -3.56 -4.68 -1.41
N VAL A 253 -4.45 -3.87 -0.87
CA VAL A 253 -5.85 -3.74 -1.31
C VAL A 253 -6.10 -2.38 -1.95
N GLY A 254 -6.74 -2.29 -3.06
CA GLY A 254 -7.27 -3.30 -3.96
C GLY A 254 -8.04 -2.65 -5.09
N THR A 255 -9.18 -3.22 -5.49
CA THR A 255 -10.08 -2.58 -6.45
C THR A 255 -10.76 -1.35 -5.84
N PRO A 256 -11.31 -0.42 -6.67
CA PRO A 256 -12.09 0.70 -6.15
C PRO A 256 -13.25 0.26 -5.23
N VAL A 257 -13.89 -0.85 -5.54
CA VAL A 257 -14.96 -1.42 -4.69
C VAL A 257 -14.41 -1.91 -3.35
N ASN A 258 -13.28 -2.63 -3.35
CA ASN A 258 -12.65 -3.07 -2.09
C ASN A 258 -12.28 -1.88 -1.20
N ILE A 259 -11.84 -0.76 -1.79
CA ILE A 259 -11.53 0.47 -1.06
C ILE A 259 -12.80 1.04 -0.41
N LEU A 260 -13.90 1.18 -1.16
CA LEU A 260 -15.18 1.66 -0.61
C LEU A 260 -15.64 0.79 0.57
N GLU A 261 -15.67 -0.53 0.38
CA GLU A 261 -16.07 -1.50 1.39
C GLU A 261 -15.20 -1.40 2.66
N SER A 262 -13.88 -1.25 2.48
CA SER A 262 -12.95 -1.20 3.61
C SER A 262 -12.95 0.15 4.34
N VAL A 263 -13.18 1.26 3.63
CA VAL A 263 -13.40 2.58 4.26
C VAL A 263 -14.65 2.56 5.12
N ALA A 264 -15.76 1.98 4.62
CA ALA A 264 -16.99 1.80 5.39
C ALA A 264 -16.77 1.03 6.71
N ARG A 265 -15.73 0.18 6.76
CA ARG A 265 -15.30 -0.62 7.92
C ARG A 265 -14.18 0.00 8.75
N GLY A 266 -13.80 1.25 8.47
CA GLY A 266 -12.88 2.02 9.32
C GLY A 266 -11.41 1.92 8.96
N VAL A 267 -11.07 1.53 7.72
CA VAL A 267 -9.69 1.55 7.20
C VAL A 267 -9.34 2.95 6.68
N ASP A 268 -8.11 3.40 6.97
CA ASP A 268 -7.63 4.77 6.64
C ASP A 268 -6.62 4.81 5.51
N LEU A 269 -5.74 3.78 5.39
CA LEU A 269 -4.69 3.72 4.39
C LEU A 269 -4.77 2.45 3.55
N PHE A 270 -4.38 2.58 2.29
CA PHE A 270 -4.38 1.52 1.29
C PHE A 270 -3.14 1.61 0.42
N ASP A 271 -2.71 0.47 -0.11
CA ASP A 271 -1.78 0.37 -1.23
C ASP A 271 -2.18 -0.77 -2.15
N CYS A 272 -1.85 -0.69 -3.40
CA CYS A 272 -1.90 -1.82 -4.32
C CYS A 272 -1.08 -1.53 -5.57
N VAL A 273 -0.41 -2.55 -6.09
CA VAL A 273 0.26 -2.46 -7.40
C VAL A 273 -0.72 -2.52 -8.58
N MET A 274 -1.97 -2.93 -8.32
CA MET A 274 -2.99 -3.16 -9.35
C MET A 274 -3.22 -1.95 -10.26
N PRO A 275 -3.38 -0.69 -9.77
CA PRO A 275 -3.65 0.44 -10.63
C PRO A 275 -2.58 0.61 -11.71
N SER A 276 -1.31 0.56 -11.34
CA SER A 276 -0.20 0.70 -12.29
C SER A 276 0.04 -0.57 -13.11
N ARG A 277 -0.13 -1.77 -12.52
CA ARG A 277 0.02 -3.04 -13.22
C ARG A 277 -1.06 -3.20 -14.30
N ASN A 278 -2.32 -3.02 -13.94
CA ASN A 278 -3.46 -3.21 -14.86
C ASN A 278 -3.46 -2.15 -15.97
N ALA A 279 -3.09 -0.90 -15.67
CA ALA A 279 -2.95 0.16 -16.67
C ALA A 279 -1.98 -0.22 -17.80
N ARG A 280 -0.83 -0.81 -17.46
CA ARG A 280 0.17 -1.25 -18.45
C ARG A 280 -0.35 -2.36 -19.37
N HIS A 281 -1.43 -3.03 -18.99
CA HIS A 281 -2.13 -4.04 -19.78
C HIS A 281 -3.46 -3.52 -20.37
N GLY A 282 -3.69 -2.20 -20.29
CA GLY A 282 -4.85 -1.54 -20.90
C GLY A 282 -6.14 -1.57 -20.10
N GLN A 283 -6.10 -2.00 -18.83
CA GLN A 283 -7.26 -1.92 -17.93
C GLN A 283 -7.26 -0.59 -17.19
N LEU A 284 -8.29 0.22 -17.45
CA LEU A 284 -8.42 1.58 -16.94
C LEU A 284 -9.66 1.71 -16.05
N PHE A 285 -9.49 2.38 -14.91
CA PHE A 285 -10.57 2.62 -13.93
C PHE A 285 -11.23 3.96 -14.22
N THR A 286 -12.56 4.00 -14.23
CA THR A 286 -13.35 5.19 -14.50
C THR A 286 -14.53 5.28 -13.53
N TRP A 287 -15.15 6.45 -13.44
CA TRP A 287 -16.36 6.64 -12.64
C TRP A 287 -17.57 5.87 -13.15
N ALA A 288 -17.54 5.40 -14.40
CA ALA A 288 -18.56 4.56 -14.99
C ALA A 288 -18.27 3.03 -14.89
N GLY A 289 -17.07 2.67 -14.40
CA GLY A 289 -16.63 1.28 -14.30
C GLY A 289 -15.23 1.03 -14.89
N VAL A 290 -14.94 -0.19 -15.27
CA VAL A 290 -13.60 -0.64 -15.72
C VAL A 290 -13.60 -0.83 -17.24
N ARG A 291 -12.72 -0.09 -17.95
CA ARG A 291 -12.50 -0.19 -19.40
C ARG A 291 -11.29 -1.05 -19.72
N ASN A 292 -11.40 -1.87 -20.75
CA ASN A 292 -10.23 -2.43 -21.41
C ASN A 292 -9.98 -1.65 -22.72
N ILE A 293 -9.04 -0.72 -22.68
CA ILE A 293 -8.75 0.17 -23.82
C ILE A 293 -8.25 -0.58 -25.07
N ASN A 294 -7.82 -1.83 -24.94
CA ASN A 294 -7.40 -2.65 -26.06
C ASN A 294 -8.55 -3.13 -26.96
N ASN A 295 -9.82 -2.98 -26.51
CA ASN A 295 -10.99 -3.37 -27.29
C ASN A 295 -11.09 -2.61 -28.59
N ALA A 296 -11.55 -3.28 -29.69
CA ALA A 296 -11.64 -2.71 -31.03
C ALA A 296 -12.57 -1.47 -31.08
N LYS A 297 -13.63 -1.44 -30.26
CA LYS A 297 -14.58 -0.32 -30.20
C LYS A 297 -13.94 1.05 -29.91
N TYR A 298 -12.70 1.09 -29.38
CA TYR A 298 -11.97 2.34 -29.10
C TYR A 298 -11.00 2.74 -30.20
N GLU A 299 -11.00 2.07 -31.36
CA GLU A 299 -10.03 2.31 -32.44
C GLU A 299 -10.11 3.72 -33.04
N THR A 300 -11.32 4.26 -33.11
CA THR A 300 -11.64 5.60 -33.64
C THR A 300 -12.34 6.47 -32.61
N ASP A 301 -12.31 6.10 -31.32
CA ASP A 301 -13.02 6.81 -30.26
C ASP A 301 -12.20 8.05 -29.80
N GLU A 302 -12.67 9.23 -30.15
CA GLU A 302 -12.03 10.51 -29.82
C GLU A 302 -12.29 10.97 -28.38
N SER A 303 -13.17 10.27 -27.63
CA SER A 303 -13.50 10.61 -26.24
C SER A 303 -12.31 10.41 -25.32
N PRO A 304 -12.24 11.09 -24.17
CA PRO A 304 -11.25 10.84 -23.13
C PRO A 304 -11.48 9.46 -22.48
N ILE A 305 -10.49 8.93 -21.74
CA ILE A 305 -10.64 7.67 -20.99
C ILE A 305 -11.90 7.72 -20.13
N ASP A 306 -12.11 8.82 -19.41
CA ASP A 306 -13.27 9.05 -18.55
C ASP A 306 -13.71 10.52 -18.69
N GLU A 307 -14.95 10.73 -19.05
CA GLU A 307 -15.56 12.05 -19.28
C GLU A 307 -15.73 12.86 -17.97
N HIS A 308 -15.74 12.14 -16.83
CA HIS A 308 -15.84 12.74 -15.50
C HIS A 308 -14.47 12.88 -14.79
N CYS A 309 -13.37 12.66 -15.51
CA CYS A 309 -12.01 12.73 -14.98
C CYS A 309 -11.26 13.93 -15.56
N ASP A 310 -10.75 14.78 -14.69
CA ASP A 310 -9.99 15.98 -15.06
C ASP A 310 -8.46 15.78 -15.01
N CYS A 311 -7.98 14.53 -15.01
CA CYS A 311 -6.55 14.25 -15.03
C CYS A 311 -5.88 14.79 -16.31
N PRO A 312 -4.57 15.05 -16.29
CA PRO A 312 -3.85 15.54 -17.46
C PRO A 312 -4.00 14.66 -18.71
N VAL A 313 -4.24 13.36 -18.51
CA VAL A 313 -4.43 12.41 -19.63
C VAL A 313 -5.80 12.59 -20.26
N CYS A 314 -6.88 12.59 -19.48
CA CYS A 314 -8.23 12.76 -19.99
C CYS A 314 -8.47 14.13 -20.64
N ARG A 315 -7.77 15.17 -20.16
CA ARG A 315 -7.86 16.54 -20.76
C ARG A 315 -7.22 16.67 -22.15
N ASN A 316 -6.28 15.77 -22.48
CA ASN A 316 -5.41 15.98 -23.65
C ASN A 316 -5.42 14.84 -24.66
N PHE A 317 -5.84 13.62 -24.30
CA PHE A 317 -5.65 12.44 -25.14
C PHE A 317 -6.94 11.63 -25.27
N SER A 318 -7.20 11.16 -26.50
CA SER A 318 -8.35 10.30 -26.80
C SER A 318 -8.09 8.82 -26.46
N ARG A 319 -9.18 8.05 -26.33
CA ARG A 319 -9.13 6.58 -26.21
C ARG A 319 -8.42 5.95 -27.42
N ALA A 320 -8.71 6.42 -28.63
CA ALA A 320 -8.08 5.94 -29.87
C ALA A 320 -6.56 6.08 -29.82
N TYR A 321 -6.06 7.25 -29.42
CA TYR A 321 -4.62 7.49 -29.35
C TYR A 321 -3.93 6.61 -28.32
N ILE A 322 -4.49 6.53 -27.09
CA ILE A 322 -3.92 5.70 -26.02
C ILE A 322 -3.93 4.22 -26.42
N ARG A 323 -5.04 3.75 -27.04
CA ARG A 323 -5.12 2.39 -27.57
C ARG A 323 -4.03 2.14 -28.62
N HIS A 324 -3.87 3.06 -29.58
CA HIS A 324 -2.83 2.98 -30.60
C HIS A 324 -1.43 2.80 -29.97
N LEU A 325 -1.07 3.67 -29.01
CA LEU A 325 0.21 3.61 -28.34
C LEU A 325 0.46 2.28 -27.61
N LEU A 326 -0.55 1.76 -26.89
CA LEU A 326 -0.45 0.48 -26.19
C LEU A 326 -0.32 -0.70 -27.16
N LYS A 327 -1.07 -0.67 -28.28
CA LYS A 327 -0.98 -1.71 -29.34
C LYS A 327 0.35 -1.69 -30.08
N SER A 328 0.93 -0.52 -30.26
CA SER A 328 2.25 -0.34 -30.88
C SER A 328 3.41 -0.59 -29.92
N GLY A 329 3.14 -0.85 -28.63
CA GLY A 329 4.18 -1.07 -27.62
C GLY A 329 4.95 0.20 -27.22
N GLU A 330 4.39 1.38 -27.53
CA GLU A 330 5.01 2.66 -27.16
C GLU A 330 4.96 2.90 -25.65
N MET A 331 6.10 3.23 -25.05
CA MET A 331 6.23 3.50 -23.62
C MET A 331 5.31 4.63 -23.15
N LEU A 332 5.04 5.62 -24.03
CA LEU A 332 4.11 6.70 -23.71
C LEU A 332 2.71 6.19 -23.43
N GLY A 333 2.22 5.17 -24.14
CA GLY A 333 0.92 4.56 -23.88
C GLY A 333 0.80 3.99 -22.46
N MET A 334 1.83 3.25 -22.02
CA MET A 334 1.88 2.73 -20.65
C MET A 334 1.92 3.86 -19.62
N ARG A 335 2.73 4.91 -19.86
CA ARG A 335 2.83 6.06 -18.97
C ARG A 335 1.49 6.78 -18.81
N LEU A 336 0.81 7.09 -19.92
CA LEU A 336 -0.49 7.77 -19.89
C LEU A 336 -1.54 6.93 -19.15
N ALA A 337 -1.61 5.64 -19.45
CA ALA A 337 -2.53 4.72 -18.77
C ALA A 337 -2.28 4.65 -17.26
N VAL A 338 -1.00 4.58 -16.83
CA VAL A 338 -0.63 4.54 -15.41
C VAL A 338 -0.95 5.86 -14.73
N LEU A 339 -0.63 7.00 -15.33
CA LEU A 339 -0.97 8.32 -14.78
C LEU A 339 -2.47 8.49 -14.56
N HIS A 340 -3.29 8.06 -15.53
CA HIS A 340 -4.75 8.10 -15.39
C HIS A 340 -5.23 7.25 -14.21
N ASN A 341 -4.82 5.98 -14.14
CA ASN A 341 -5.27 5.10 -13.07
C ASN A 341 -4.83 5.58 -11.67
N LEU A 342 -3.61 6.07 -11.52
CA LEU A 342 -3.14 6.59 -10.25
C LEU A 342 -3.89 7.87 -9.86
N TYR A 343 -4.14 8.76 -10.83
CA TYR A 343 -4.99 9.93 -10.59
C TYR A 343 -6.39 9.51 -10.13
N PHE A 344 -7.01 8.55 -10.82
CA PHE A 344 -8.33 8.05 -10.46
C PHE A 344 -8.38 7.56 -9.01
N TYR A 345 -7.39 6.76 -8.57
CA TYR A 345 -7.33 6.27 -7.19
C TYR A 345 -7.15 7.39 -6.17
N ASN A 346 -6.24 8.33 -6.43
CA ASN A 346 -6.02 9.47 -5.54
C ASN A 346 -7.26 10.39 -5.48
N ASN A 347 -7.92 10.60 -6.61
CA ASN A 347 -9.15 11.37 -6.71
C ASN A 347 -10.34 10.67 -6.03
N LEU A 348 -10.46 9.34 -6.16
CA LEU A 348 -11.44 8.55 -5.42
C LEU A 348 -11.31 8.80 -3.92
N MET A 349 -10.08 8.78 -3.38
CA MET A 349 -9.83 9.08 -1.98
C MET A 349 -10.21 10.52 -1.61
N GLU A 350 -9.94 11.48 -2.47
CA GLU A 350 -10.35 12.88 -2.24
C GLU A 350 -11.87 13.00 -2.19
N VAL A 351 -12.59 12.37 -3.13
CA VAL A 351 -14.05 12.33 -3.13
C VAL A 351 -14.59 11.66 -1.87
N ILE A 352 -14.04 10.51 -1.46
CA ILE A 352 -14.42 9.83 -0.22
C ILE A 352 -14.27 10.77 0.99
N ARG A 353 -13.15 11.49 1.11
CA ARG A 353 -12.96 12.46 2.20
C ARG A 353 -14.01 13.56 2.16
N THR A 354 -14.31 14.11 0.98
CA THR A 354 -15.35 15.12 0.80
C THR A 354 -16.73 14.60 1.23
N GLN A 355 -17.08 13.36 0.87
CA GLN A 355 -18.34 12.75 1.29
C GLN A 355 -18.39 12.54 2.81
N LEU A 356 -17.29 12.12 3.43
CA LEU A 356 -17.19 12.01 4.89
C LEU A 356 -17.31 13.38 5.57
N ASP A 357 -16.67 14.42 5.04
CA ASP A 357 -16.76 15.78 5.55
C ASP A 357 -18.21 16.33 5.46
N ASN A 358 -18.96 15.94 4.45
CA ASN A 358 -20.37 16.30 4.27
C ASN A 358 -21.34 15.40 5.08
N GLY A 359 -20.95 14.19 5.48
CA GLY A 359 -21.84 13.20 6.12
C GLY A 359 -22.75 12.48 5.11
N THR A 360 -22.26 12.28 3.90
CA THR A 360 -22.96 11.65 2.76
C THR A 360 -22.19 10.46 2.19
N TYR A 361 -21.24 9.93 2.97
CA TYR A 361 -20.40 8.83 2.51
C TYR A 361 -21.18 7.55 2.26
N MET A 362 -22.15 7.20 3.12
CA MET A 362 -22.91 5.97 2.96
C MET A 362 -23.80 6.01 1.70
N GLU A 363 -24.34 7.17 1.34
CA GLU A 363 -25.09 7.34 0.08
C GLU A 363 -24.17 7.17 -1.15
N PHE A 364 -22.99 7.77 -1.07
CA PHE A 364 -21.95 7.62 -2.10
C PHE A 364 -21.51 6.15 -2.22
N TYR A 365 -21.24 5.47 -1.11
CA TYR A 365 -20.87 4.06 -1.05
C TYR A 365 -21.93 3.18 -1.72
N GLU A 366 -23.21 3.28 -1.34
CA GLU A 366 -24.30 2.49 -1.91
C GLU A 366 -24.43 2.70 -3.43
N LYS A 367 -24.26 3.91 -3.91
CA LYS A 367 -24.27 4.23 -5.32
C LYS A 367 -23.12 3.58 -6.08
N TYR A 368 -21.90 3.76 -5.62
CA TYR A 368 -20.69 3.44 -6.41
C TYR A 368 -20.17 2.02 -6.22
N ARG A 369 -20.51 1.31 -5.13
CA ARG A 369 -20.12 -0.09 -4.94
C ARG A 369 -20.61 -1.01 -6.07
N ASN A 370 -21.73 -0.68 -6.69
CA ASN A 370 -22.32 -1.43 -7.79
C ASN A 370 -21.87 -0.97 -9.19
N ILE A 371 -21.11 0.12 -9.27
CA ILE A 371 -20.67 0.74 -10.54
C ILE A 371 -19.18 0.50 -10.78
N LEU A 372 -18.32 0.83 -9.81
CA LEU A 372 -16.87 0.90 -10.00
C LEU A 372 -16.18 -0.43 -10.33
N GLY A 373 -16.87 -1.57 -10.11
CA GLY A 373 -16.40 -2.91 -10.46
C GLY A 373 -16.90 -3.44 -11.80
N VAL A 374 -17.86 -2.76 -12.43
CA VAL A 374 -18.50 -3.22 -13.67
C VAL A 374 -17.55 -3.04 -14.86
N ARG A 375 -17.43 -4.06 -15.69
CA ARG A 375 -16.69 -3.95 -16.97
C ARG A 375 -17.59 -3.31 -18.03
N ILE A 376 -17.09 -2.27 -18.72
CA ILE A 376 -17.79 -1.46 -19.71
C ILE A 376 -17.07 -1.40 -21.05
#